data_8c67a3a3654380df323518c7254b0a7a
#
_entry.id   8c67a3a3654380df323518c7254b0a7a
#
_cell.length_a   1.000
_cell.length_b   1.000
_cell.length_c   1.000
_cell.angle_alpha   90.00
_cell.angle_beta   90.00
_cell.angle_gamma   90.00
#
_symmetry.space_group_name_H-M   'P 1'
#
loop_
_entity.id
_entity.type
_entity.pdbx_description
1 polymer ?
#
loop_
_entity_poly.entity_id
_entity_poly.type
_entity_poly.pdbx_seq_one_letter_code
_entity_poly.pdbx_strand_id
1 'polypeptide(L)'
;MANRGSESIAAIRVTAPAKINLYLHVTGRRADGFHLLDSLVAFAGIGDTVAVRPASRLDLVIDGPLADRLPKGNQNLVLAAARLLAKVTGTGDGAAIQLTKRLPVAAGLGGGSADAAAALKALAALWGLAEAGGVLGAIAETLGADVPVCLAGCTSFVGGIGERITPAPVLPRAWLVLANPGVALATPRVFAARTGRFAKAARFTEPPAAAGGLAAVLALRANGLTEAAVSLAPAVDETLVALAAEPAALLTRMSGSGTTCFALFAEAAEAEAAAARLITAHPDWWVRAAPLLGQRPPGTVD
;
A
#
# COMPACT_ATOMS: atom_id res chain seq x y z
N MET A 1 -33.11 -39.82 -7.43
CA MET A 1 -32.55 -38.45 -7.76
C MET A 1 -31.50 -38.15 -6.68
N ALA A 2 -30.24 -38.28 -7.04
CA ALA A 2 -29.13 -38.05 -6.09
C ALA A 2 -28.93 -36.55 -5.91
N ASN A 3 -29.09 -36.12 -4.68
CA ASN A 3 -28.76 -34.77 -4.22
C ASN A 3 -27.24 -34.59 -4.34
N ARG A 4 -26.75 -33.96 -5.42
CA ARG A 4 -25.35 -33.54 -5.48
C ARG A 4 -25.19 -32.43 -4.46
N GLY A 5 -24.63 -32.80 -3.30
CA GLY A 5 -24.19 -31.82 -2.31
C GLY A 5 -23.36 -30.73 -2.98
N SER A 6 -23.72 -29.47 -2.79
CA SER A 6 -22.93 -28.34 -3.20
C SER A 6 -21.61 -28.40 -2.43
N GLU A 7 -20.58 -28.97 -3.02
CA GLU A 7 -19.22 -28.76 -2.52
C GLU A 7 -18.99 -27.24 -2.47
N SER A 8 -18.89 -26.71 -1.28
CA SER A 8 -18.57 -25.30 -1.07
C SER A 8 -17.16 -25.07 -1.63
N ILE A 9 -17.09 -24.56 -2.86
CA ILE A 9 -15.81 -24.18 -3.45
C ILE A 9 -15.14 -23.19 -2.48
N ALA A 10 -13.96 -23.56 -2.01
CA ALA A 10 -13.19 -22.74 -1.08
C ALA A 10 -12.93 -21.34 -1.71
N ALA A 11 -13.02 -20.31 -0.90
CA ALA A 11 -12.75 -18.94 -1.38
C ALA A 11 -11.26 -18.80 -1.68
N ILE A 12 -10.94 -18.24 -2.86
CA ILE A 12 -9.57 -17.78 -3.14
C ILE A 12 -9.35 -16.49 -2.36
N ARG A 13 -8.31 -16.46 -1.54
CA ARG A 13 -7.96 -15.33 -0.67
C ARG A 13 -6.63 -14.74 -1.08
N VAL A 14 -6.57 -13.42 -1.19
CA VAL A 14 -5.34 -12.68 -1.49
C VAL A 14 -5.21 -11.52 -0.51
N THR A 15 -4.06 -11.41 0.13
CA THR A 15 -3.72 -10.29 0.99
C THR A 15 -3.38 -9.08 0.14
N ALA A 16 -3.85 -7.89 0.57
CA ALA A 16 -3.56 -6.58 0.01
C ALA A 16 -2.67 -5.80 0.99
N PRO A 17 -1.33 -5.99 0.98
CA PRO A 17 -0.44 -5.42 1.97
C PRO A 17 -0.33 -3.91 1.85
N ALA A 18 -0.10 -3.23 3.00
CA ALA A 18 0.14 -1.80 3.03
C ALA A 18 1.40 -1.44 2.24
N LYS A 19 1.26 -0.56 1.25
CA LYS A 19 2.38 0.00 0.49
C LYS A 19 3.03 1.14 1.29
N ILE A 20 4.33 1.10 1.44
CA ILE A 20 5.11 2.10 2.17
C ILE A 20 6.10 2.78 1.23
N ASN A 21 6.06 4.10 1.14
CA ASN A 21 7.14 4.85 0.52
C ASN A 21 8.25 5.05 1.56
N LEU A 22 9.31 4.24 1.51
CA LEU A 22 10.45 4.36 2.42
C LEU A 22 11.20 5.69 2.21
N TYR A 23 11.20 6.23 1.00
CA TYR A 23 11.44 7.63 0.68
C TYR A 23 10.58 8.03 -0.52
N LEU A 24 10.36 9.34 -0.70
CA LEU A 24 9.66 9.89 -1.84
C LEU A 24 10.24 11.25 -2.19
N HIS A 25 11.06 11.33 -3.22
CA HIS A 25 11.55 12.57 -3.77
C HIS A 25 10.61 13.07 -4.88
N VAL A 26 10.30 14.35 -4.86
CA VAL A 26 9.67 15.04 -5.99
C VAL A 26 10.79 15.66 -6.81
N THR A 27 11.03 15.12 -8.00
CA THR A 27 12.20 15.44 -8.82
C THR A 27 11.93 16.45 -9.93
N GLY A 28 10.67 16.77 -10.15
CA GLY A 28 10.26 17.72 -11.18
C GLY A 28 8.75 17.85 -11.28
N ARG A 29 8.31 18.65 -12.26
CA ARG A 29 6.91 18.82 -12.64
C ARG A 29 6.78 18.85 -14.15
N ARG A 30 5.84 18.08 -14.71
CA ARG A 30 5.52 18.06 -16.14
C ARG A 30 4.68 19.28 -16.52
N ALA A 31 4.62 19.58 -17.83
CA ALA A 31 3.80 20.66 -18.36
C ALA A 31 2.29 20.47 -18.12
N ASP A 32 1.83 19.21 -18.01
CA ASP A 32 0.45 18.85 -17.68
C ASP A 32 0.13 18.95 -16.18
N GLY A 33 1.11 19.37 -15.36
CA GLY A 33 0.95 19.62 -13.93
C GLY A 33 1.30 18.43 -13.03
N PHE A 34 1.50 17.22 -13.55
CA PHE A 34 1.91 16.07 -12.75
C PHE A 34 3.36 16.21 -12.25
N HIS A 35 3.59 15.78 -11.01
CA HIS A 35 4.92 15.76 -10.41
C HIS A 35 5.68 14.50 -10.79
N LEU A 36 6.97 14.67 -11.09
CA LEU A 36 7.89 13.55 -11.29
C LEU A 36 8.44 13.10 -9.95
N LEU A 37 8.53 11.78 -9.79
CA LEU A 37 8.89 11.12 -8.54
C LEU A 37 10.16 10.28 -8.71
N ASP A 38 10.85 10.09 -7.59
CA ASP A 38 11.82 9.04 -7.34
C ASP A 38 11.58 8.52 -5.92
N SER A 39 11.15 7.27 -5.81
CA SER A 39 10.71 6.70 -4.53
C SER A 39 11.15 5.24 -4.42
N LEU A 40 11.43 4.80 -3.20
CA LEU A 40 11.55 3.39 -2.85
C LEU A 40 10.25 2.95 -2.19
N VAL A 41 9.56 2.03 -2.83
CA VAL A 41 8.33 1.41 -2.34
C VAL A 41 8.65 0.03 -1.80
N ALA A 42 8.14 -0.26 -0.60
CA ALA A 42 8.15 -1.58 0.01
C ALA A 42 6.76 -1.87 0.60
N PHE A 43 6.58 -3.04 1.18
CA PHE A 43 5.30 -3.46 1.74
C PHE A 43 5.45 -3.86 3.21
N ALA A 44 4.43 -3.62 4.01
CA ALA A 44 4.36 -4.07 5.39
C ALA A 44 3.54 -5.37 5.48
N GLY A 45 3.89 -6.25 6.40
CA GLY A 45 3.18 -7.52 6.66
C GLY A 45 1.82 -7.35 7.34
N ILE A 46 1.14 -6.25 7.05
CA ILE A 46 -0.23 -5.96 7.44
C ILE A 46 -0.98 -5.42 6.23
N GLY A 47 -2.25 -5.77 6.10
CA GLY A 47 -3.03 -5.36 4.93
C GLY A 47 -4.51 -5.72 5.04
N ASP A 48 -5.22 -5.35 4.00
CA ASP A 48 -6.58 -5.79 3.76
C ASP A 48 -6.59 -7.21 3.18
N THR A 49 -7.76 -7.79 3.02
CA THR A 49 -7.91 -9.10 2.39
C THR A 49 -9.04 -9.07 1.39
N VAL A 50 -8.77 -9.59 0.19
CA VAL A 50 -9.79 -9.84 -0.83
C VAL A 50 -10.01 -11.34 -0.92
N ALA A 51 -11.27 -11.77 -0.78
CA ALA A 51 -11.71 -13.15 -0.99
C ALA A 51 -12.72 -13.21 -2.11
N VAL A 52 -12.60 -14.18 -3.03
CA VAL A 52 -13.52 -14.35 -4.16
C VAL A 52 -14.06 -15.77 -4.22
N ARG A 53 -15.32 -15.88 -4.66
CA ARG A 53 -16.00 -17.17 -4.94
C ARG A 53 -16.78 -17.06 -6.23
N PRO A 54 -17.08 -18.17 -6.93
CA PRO A 54 -17.96 -18.15 -8.07
C PRO A 54 -19.36 -17.61 -7.70
N ALA A 55 -19.94 -16.79 -8.57
CA ALA A 55 -21.31 -16.29 -8.45
C ALA A 55 -21.89 -16.03 -9.85
N SER A 56 -23.19 -15.81 -9.94
CA SER A 56 -23.87 -15.51 -11.23
C SER A 56 -23.66 -14.07 -11.70
N ARG A 57 -23.20 -13.19 -10.83
CA ARG A 57 -22.92 -11.76 -11.11
C ARG A 57 -21.77 -11.26 -10.26
N LEU A 58 -21.19 -10.14 -10.66
CA LEU A 58 -20.21 -9.42 -9.83
C LEU A 58 -20.93 -8.72 -8.67
N ASP A 59 -20.56 -9.09 -7.45
CA ASP A 59 -21.04 -8.47 -6.22
C ASP A 59 -19.87 -8.20 -5.28
N LEU A 60 -19.94 -7.11 -4.49
CA LEU A 60 -18.91 -6.71 -3.55
C LEU A 60 -19.53 -6.44 -2.18
N VAL A 61 -19.07 -7.21 -1.22
CA VAL A 61 -19.33 -6.97 0.22
C VAL A 61 -18.06 -6.44 0.86
N ILE A 62 -18.20 -5.40 1.66
CA ILE A 62 -17.09 -4.80 2.40
C ILE A 62 -17.37 -4.97 3.89
N ASP A 63 -16.39 -5.52 4.60
CA ASP A 63 -16.42 -5.70 6.05
C ASP A 63 -15.08 -5.29 6.70
N GLY A 64 -14.93 -5.59 7.98
CA GLY A 64 -13.73 -5.29 8.75
C GLY A 64 -13.83 -4.00 9.55
N PRO A 65 -12.86 -3.76 10.45
CA PRO A 65 -12.93 -2.68 11.44
C PRO A 65 -12.93 -1.27 10.85
N LEU A 66 -12.55 -1.11 9.58
CA LEU A 66 -12.50 0.19 8.90
C LEU A 66 -13.43 0.25 7.66
N ALA A 67 -14.37 -0.69 7.52
CA ALA A 67 -15.32 -0.74 6.40
C ALA A 67 -16.16 0.54 6.28
N ASP A 68 -16.65 1.06 7.42
CA ASP A 68 -17.49 2.25 7.47
C ASP A 68 -16.76 3.56 7.08
N ARG A 69 -15.43 3.51 6.99
CA ARG A 69 -14.61 4.66 6.57
C ARG A 69 -14.51 4.79 5.05
N LEU A 70 -14.95 3.77 4.29
CA LEU A 70 -14.94 3.83 2.83
C LEU A 70 -16.10 4.68 2.31
N PRO A 71 -15.89 5.44 1.21
CA PRO A 71 -16.99 6.11 0.50
C PRO A 71 -18.04 5.09 0.06
N LYS A 72 -19.30 5.40 0.33
CA LYS A 72 -20.43 4.57 -0.16
C LYS A 72 -20.62 4.78 -1.66
N GLY A 73 -20.83 3.70 -2.43
CA GLY A 73 -21.18 3.76 -3.84
C GLY A 73 -20.24 3.01 -4.79
N ASN A 74 -20.50 3.18 -6.09
CA ASN A 74 -19.87 2.41 -7.18
C ASN A 74 -18.42 2.77 -7.52
N GLN A 75 -17.78 3.65 -6.77
CA GLN A 75 -16.41 4.13 -7.03
C GLN A 75 -15.31 3.26 -6.37
N ASN A 76 -15.65 2.06 -5.90
CA ASN A 76 -14.67 1.17 -5.30
C ASN A 76 -13.76 0.55 -6.37
N LEU A 77 -12.43 0.70 -6.19
CA LEU A 77 -11.43 0.22 -7.14
C LEU A 77 -11.44 -1.31 -7.32
N VAL A 78 -11.84 -2.07 -6.30
CA VAL A 78 -12.01 -3.53 -6.40
C VAL A 78 -13.08 -3.89 -7.43
N LEU A 79 -14.22 -3.21 -7.35
CA LEU A 79 -15.32 -3.46 -8.31
C LEU A 79 -14.97 -2.94 -9.71
N ALA A 80 -14.24 -1.81 -9.81
CA ALA A 80 -13.74 -1.31 -11.09
C ALA A 80 -12.74 -2.29 -11.72
N ALA A 81 -11.83 -2.85 -10.93
CA ALA A 81 -10.87 -3.87 -11.35
C ALA A 81 -11.58 -5.14 -11.87
N ALA A 82 -12.58 -5.63 -11.12
CA ALA A 82 -13.35 -6.81 -11.48
C ALA A 82 -14.09 -6.63 -12.81
N ARG A 83 -14.78 -5.49 -12.98
CA ARG A 83 -15.52 -5.16 -14.21
C ARG A 83 -14.58 -5.03 -15.41
N LEU A 84 -13.44 -4.37 -15.22
CA LEU A 84 -12.49 -4.17 -16.30
C LEU A 84 -11.83 -5.49 -16.71
N LEU A 85 -11.46 -6.34 -15.76
CA LEU A 85 -10.91 -7.67 -16.04
C LEU A 85 -11.93 -8.52 -16.81
N ALA A 86 -13.18 -8.63 -16.35
CA ALA A 86 -14.24 -9.36 -17.03
C ALA A 86 -14.44 -8.86 -18.47
N LYS A 87 -14.46 -7.53 -18.66
CA LYS A 87 -14.63 -6.91 -19.99
C LYS A 87 -13.47 -7.24 -20.93
N VAL A 88 -12.22 -7.12 -20.47
CA VAL A 88 -11.02 -7.30 -21.30
C VAL A 88 -10.82 -8.77 -21.68
N THR A 89 -11.13 -9.69 -20.76
CA THR A 89 -10.95 -11.14 -20.98
C THR A 89 -12.17 -11.79 -21.64
N GLY A 90 -13.30 -11.08 -21.76
CA GLY A 90 -14.54 -11.66 -22.27
C GLY A 90 -15.17 -12.68 -21.32
N THR A 91 -14.73 -12.74 -20.07
CA THR A 91 -15.27 -13.66 -19.07
C THR A 91 -16.69 -13.22 -18.70
N GLY A 92 -17.68 -14.09 -18.99
CA GLY A 92 -19.07 -13.89 -18.61
C GLY A 92 -19.40 -14.28 -17.16
N ASP A 93 -18.44 -14.87 -16.46
CA ASP A 93 -18.62 -15.39 -15.12
C ASP A 93 -18.68 -14.27 -14.08
N GLY A 94 -19.60 -14.39 -13.12
CA GLY A 94 -19.66 -13.52 -11.98
C GLY A 94 -18.71 -13.96 -10.86
N ALA A 95 -18.59 -13.11 -9.84
CA ALA A 95 -17.88 -13.42 -8.62
C ALA A 95 -18.49 -12.70 -7.43
N ALA A 96 -18.64 -13.39 -6.31
CA ALA A 96 -18.89 -12.79 -5.02
C ALA A 96 -17.54 -12.40 -4.40
N ILE A 97 -17.33 -11.10 -4.25
CA ILE A 97 -16.10 -10.51 -3.75
C ILE A 97 -16.34 -10.01 -2.33
N GLN A 98 -15.48 -10.39 -1.39
CA GLN A 98 -15.47 -9.91 -0.03
C GLN A 98 -14.17 -9.13 0.21
N LEU A 99 -14.27 -7.85 0.57
CA LEU A 99 -13.14 -7.00 0.95
C LEU A 99 -13.17 -6.76 2.45
N THR A 100 -12.17 -7.25 3.17
CA THR A 100 -12.03 -7.00 4.61
C THR A 100 -11.04 -5.86 4.85
N LYS A 101 -11.55 -4.70 5.31
CA LYS A 101 -10.76 -3.47 5.53
C LYS A 101 -10.14 -3.40 6.92
N ARG A 102 -8.81 -3.33 6.96
CA ARG A 102 -7.98 -3.16 8.18
C ARG A 102 -7.04 -1.96 8.08
N LEU A 103 -6.78 -1.46 6.85
CA LEU A 103 -5.94 -0.30 6.62
C LEU A 103 -6.76 1.00 6.62
N PRO A 104 -6.24 2.10 7.17
CA PRO A 104 -6.86 3.42 7.09
C PRO A 104 -7.06 3.86 5.63
N VAL A 105 -8.17 4.55 5.38
CA VAL A 105 -8.52 5.05 4.04
C VAL A 105 -7.87 6.42 3.81
N ALA A 106 -7.41 6.69 2.59
CA ALA A 106 -6.75 7.94 2.19
C ALA A 106 -5.56 8.32 3.11
N ALA A 107 -4.74 7.34 3.45
CA ALA A 107 -3.75 7.40 4.52
C ALA A 107 -2.28 7.32 4.04
N GLY A 108 -1.99 7.42 2.74
CA GLY A 108 -0.63 7.29 2.21
C GLY A 108 -0.09 5.84 2.15
N LEU A 109 -0.95 4.84 2.39
CA LEU A 109 -0.60 3.40 2.40
C LEU A 109 -0.98 2.65 1.11
N GLY A 110 -1.51 3.32 0.11
CA GLY A 110 -1.94 2.69 -1.14
C GLY A 110 -3.04 1.63 -0.96
N GLY A 111 -3.83 1.66 0.13
CA GLY A 111 -4.77 0.59 0.49
C GLY A 111 -5.75 0.24 -0.63
N GLY A 112 -6.43 1.22 -1.23
CA GLY A 112 -7.35 0.98 -2.34
C GLY A 112 -6.67 0.40 -3.59
N SER A 113 -5.41 0.80 -3.87
CA SER A 113 -4.62 0.26 -4.97
C SER A 113 -4.17 -1.18 -4.69
N ALA A 114 -3.81 -1.48 -3.44
CA ALA A 114 -3.49 -2.84 -3.01
C ALA A 114 -4.73 -3.75 -3.06
N ASP A 115 -5.90 -3.24 -2.66
CA ASP A 115 -7.17 -3.96 -2.76
C ASP A 115 -7.51 -4.31 -4.22
N ALA A 116 -7.37 -3.34 -5.14
CA ALA A 116 -7.60 -3.57 -6.56
C ALA A 116 -6.62 -4.59 -7.15
N ALA A 117 -5.33 -4.50 -6.80
CA ALA A 117 -4.32 -5.47 -7.22
C ALA A 117 -4.60 -6.88 -6.70
N ALA A 118 -5.01 -7.00 -5.43
CA ALA A 118 -5.41 -8.27 -4.83
C ALA A 118 -6.65 -8.86 -5.52
N ALA A 119 -7.64 -8.01 -5.84
CA ALA A 119 -8.82 -8.43 -6.58
C ALA A 119 -8.48 -8.94 -7.97
N LEU A 120 -7.61 -8.26 -8.72
CA LEU A 120 -7.14 -8.72 -10.02
C LEU A 120 -6.50 -10.11 -9.94
N LYS A 121 -5.62 -10.34 -8.95
CA LYS A 121 -4.97 -11.64 -8.72
C LYS A 121 -5.97 -12.73 -8.35
N ALA A 122 -6.86 -12.44 -7.41
CA ALA A 122 -7.86 -13.38 -6.93
C ALA A 122 -8.85 -13.79 -8.04
N LEU A 123 -9.33 -12.82 -8.83
CA LEU A 123 -10.26 -13.06 -9.94
C LEU A 123 -9.58 -13.76 -11.10
N ALA A 124 -8.33 -13.44 -11.43
CA ALA A 124 -7.56 -14.15 -12.44
C ALA A 124 -7.40 -15.63 -12.08
N ALA A 125 -7.11 -15.93 -10.82
CA ALA A 125 -7.04 -17.30 -10.32
C ALA A 125 -8.41 -17.98 -10.36
N LEU A 126 -9.49 -17.29 -9.96
CA LEU A 126 -10.85 -17.83 -9.97
C LEU A 126 -11.33 -18.19 -11.39
N TRP A 127 -11.03 -17.33 -12.36
CA TRP A 127 -11.45 -17.48 -13.75
C TRP A 127 -10.46 -18.26 -14.62
N GLY A 128 -9.41 -18.85 -14.01
CA GLY A 128 -8.42 -19.68 -14.73
C GLY A 128 -7.55 -18.90 -15.71
N LEU A 129 -7.33 -17.62 -15.49
CA LEU A 129 -6.55 -16.73 -16.35
C LEU A 129 -5.03 -16.81 -16.03
N ALA A 130 -4.47 -18.00 -16.07
CA ALA A 130 -3.11 -18.29 -15.60
C ALA A 130 -1.98 -17.47 -16.28
N GLU A 131 -2.19 -17.05 -17.54
CA GLU A 131 -1.22 -16.26 -18.33
C GLU A 131 -1.59 -14.78 -18.48
N ALA A 132 -2.46 -14.28 -17.61
CA ALA A 132 -2.98 -12.91 -17.71
C ALA A 132 -2.00 -11.80 -17.28
N GLY A 133 -0.73 -12.10 -16.97
CA GLY A 133 0.22 -11.12 -16.42
C GLY A 133 0.30 -9.80 -17.20
N GLY A 134 0.37 -9.86 -18.52
CA GLY A 134 0.35 -8.67 -19.39
C GLY A 134 -0.99 -7.92 -19.34
N VAL A 135 -2.10 -8.65 -19.31
CA VAL A 135 -3.45 -8.08 -19.22
C VAL A 135 -3.67 -7.42 -17.87
N LEU A 136 -3.26 -8.07 -16.77
CA LEU A 136 -3.37 -7.51 -15.43
C LEU A 136 -2.54 -6.23 -15.29
N GLY A 137 -1.33 -6.18 -15.88
CA GLY A 137 -0.49 -4.99 -15.91
C GLY A 137 -1.17 -3.81 -16.61
N ALA A 138 -1.70 -4.02 -17.81
CA ALA A 138 -2.40 -2.99 -18.58
C ALA A 138 -3.66 -2.47 -17.84
N ILE A 139 -4.39 -3.37 -17.17
CA ILE A 139 -5.54 -2.98 -16.34
C ILE A 139 -5.08 -2.17 -15.13
N ALA A 140 -4.01 -2.59 -14.47
CA ALA A 140 -3.48 -1.90 -13.29
C ALA A 140 -3.09 -0.44 -13.60
N GLU A 141 -2.46 -0.18 -14.74
CA GLU A 141 -2.11 1.17 -15.20
C GLU A 141 -3.33 2.08 -15.37
N THR A 142 -4.47 1.53 -15.85
CA THR A 142 -5.71 2.31 -16.02
C THR A 142 -6.43 2.61 -14.72
N LEU A 143 -6.23 1.79 -13.68
CA LEU A 143 -6.90 1.92 -12.37
C LEU A 143 -6.25 2.98 -11.46
N GLY A 144 -4.96 3.27 -11.63
CA GLY A 144 -4.28 4.27 -10.85
C GLY A 144 -2.78 4.03 -10.71
N ALA A 145 -2.02 5.09 -10.43
CA ALA A 145 -0.56 5.09 -10.45
C ALA A 145 0.10 4.12 -9.44
N ASP A 146 -0.56 3.82 -8.32
CA ASP A 146 -0.05 2.88 -7.30
C ASP A 146 -0.48 1.42 -7.57
N VAL A 147 -1.45 1.15 -8.47
CA VAL A 147 -1.94 -0.22 -8.70
C VAL A 147 -0.88 -1.12 -9.31
N PRO A 148 -0.07 -0.67 -10.30
CA PRO A 148 0.99 -1.49 -10.87
C PRO A 148 2.03 -1.96 -9.86
N VAL A 149 2.51 -1.09 -8.96
CA VAL A 149 3.49 -1.49 -7.94
C VAL A 149 2.87 -2.43 -6.89
N CYS A 150 1.59 -2.25 -6.55
CA CYS A 150 0.86 -3.18 -5.69
C CYS A 150 0.62 -4.54 -6.39
N LEU A 151 0.40 -4.54 -7.70
CA LEU A 151 0.29 -5.76 -8.49
C LEU A 151 1.62 -6.51 -8.54
N ALA A 152 2.74 -5.81 -8.73
CA ALA A 152 4.08 -6.39 -8.64
C ALA A 152 4.35 -6.98 -7.24
N GLY A 153 3.93 -6.29 -6.16
CA GLY A 153 3.98 -6.79 -4.79
C GLY A 153 5.39 -7.01 -4.24
N CYS A 154 6.41 -6.41 -4.87
CA CYS A 154 7.81 -6.51 -4.46
C CYS A 154 8.43 -5.13 -4.26
N THR A 155 9.49 -5.08 -3.46
CA THR A 155 10.26 -3.83 -3.24
C THR A 155 10.78 -3.31 -4.56
N SER A 156 10.46 -2.05 -4.87
CA SER A 156 10.73 -1.46 -6.18
C SER A 156 11.07 0.02 -6.06
N PHE A 157 11.93 0.50 -6.95
CA PHE A 157 12.00 1.93 -7.22
C PHE A 157 10.87 2.33 -8.16
N VAL A 158 10.20 3.43 -7.80
CA VAL A 158 9.09 4.00 -8.56
C VAL A 158 9.50 5.38 -9.03
N GLY A 159 9.35 5.63 -10.32
CA GLY A 159 9.68 6.89 -10.97
C GLY A 159 8.58 7.37 -11.90
N GLY A 160 8.86 8.44 -12.70
CA GLY A 160 7.85 9.06 -13.53
C GLY A 160 6.78 9.74 -12.68
N ILE A 161 5.51 9.59 -13.01
CA ILE A 161 4.38 10.01 -12.19
C ILE A 161 3.88 8.89 -11.24
N GLY A 162 4.61 7.76 -11.18
CA GLY A 162 4.29 6.53 -10.42
C GLY A 162 4.29 5.26 -11.28
N GLU A 163 4.37 5.39 -12.60
CA GLU A 163 4.24 4.31 -13.58
C GLU A 163 5.55 3.54 -13.86
N ARG A 164 6.71 4.15 -13.60
CA ARG A 164 8.01 3.54 -13.90
C ARG A 164 8.49 2.71 -12.73
N ILE A 165 8.23 1.41 -12.78
CA ILE A 165 8.63 0.48 -11.74
C ILE A 165 9.91 -0.24 -12.17
N THR A 166 10.93 -0.21 -11.33
CA THR A 166 12.19 -0.94 -11.53
C THR A 166 12.55 -1.70 -10.25
N PRO A 167 13.10 -2.92 -10.35
CA PRO A 167 13.52 -3.68 -9.18
C PRO A 167 14.46 -2.88 -8.29
N ALA A 168 14.28 -2.97 -6.99
CA ALA A 168 15.20 -2.44 -5.98
C ALA A 168 16.07 -3.57 -5.41
N PRO A 169 17.22 -3.27 -4.79
CA PRO A 169 17.99 -4.25 -4.04
C PRO A 169 17.17 -4.89 -2.92
N VAL A 170 17.53 -6.12 -2.56
CA VAL A 170 16.91 -6.83 -1.43
C VAL A 170 17.10 -6.03 -0.15
N LEU A 171 16.00 -5.76 0.55
CA LEU A 171 16.07 -5.08 1.84
C LEU A 171 16.32 -6.10 2.96
N PRO A 172 17.07 -5.71 4.00
CA PRO A 172 17.29 -6.56 5.15
C PRO A 172 16.01 -6.76 5.95
N ARG A 173 16.00 -7.79 6.79
CA ARG A 173 14.94 -7.97 7.78
C ARG A 173 14.87 -6.73 8.67
N ALA A 174 13.66 -6.19 8.80
CA ALA A 174 13.36 -5.03 9.62
C ALA A 174 11.87 -5.04 9.98
N TRP A 175 11.49 -4.19 10.92
CA TRP A 175 10.12 -4.03 11.38
C TRP A 175 9.68 -2.59 11.26
N LEU A 176 8.40 -2.39 11.11
CA LEU A 176 7.77 -1.07 11.02
C LEU A 176 6.75 -0.92 12.15
N VAL A 177 6.71 0.26 12.75
CA VAL A 177 5.52 0.74 13.45
C VAL A 177 4.87 1.77 12.55
N LEU A 178 3.64 1.49 12.14
CA LEU A 178 2.80 2.39 11.36
C LEU A 178 1.85 3.11 12.28
N ALA A 179 1.78 4.44 12.22
CA ALA A 179 0.88 5.25 13.01
C ALA A 179 0.11 6.22 12.10
N ASN A 180 -1.22 6.25 12.27
CA ASN A 180 -2.10 7.16 11.54
C ASN A 180 -2.99 7.91 12.53
N PRO A 181 -2.97 9.26 12.53
CA PRO A 181 -3.72 10.08 13.48
C PRO A 181 -5.23 10.19 13.19
N GLY A 182 -5.75 9.42 12.22
CA GLY A 182 -7.17 9.43 11.86
C GLY A 182 -7.62 10.62 11.01
N VAL A 183 -6.69 11.47 10.57
CA VAL A 183 -6.98 12.63 9.72
C VAL A 183 -6.87 12.24 8.25
N ALA A 184 -7.92 12.45 7.47
CA ALA A 184 -7.90 12.20 6.02
C ALA A 184 -7.26 13.37 5.27
N LEU A 185 -6.37 13.06 4.34
CA LEU A 185 -5.68 14.05 3.53
C LEU A 185 -5.66 13.61 2.05
N ALA A 186 -6.27 14.41 1.20
CA ALA A 186 -6.36 14.12 -0.23
C ALA A 186 -5.00 14.34 -0.92
N THR A 187 -4.46 13.32 -1.55
CA THR A 187 -3.18 13.36 -2.27
C THR A 187 -3.04 14.55 -3.22
N PRO A 188 -4.03 14.93 -4.06
CA PRO A 188 -3.90 16.11 -4.94
C PRO A 188 -3.70 17.41 -4.16
N ARG A 189 -4.30 17.56 -2.97
CA ARG A 189 -4.13 18.74 -2.12
C ARG A 189 -2.71 18.86 -1.60
N VAL A 190 -2.09 17.74 -1.22
CA VAL A 190 -0.71 17.71 -0.73
C VAL A 190 0.27 18.09 -1.83
N PHE A 191 0.10 17.53 -3.03
CA PHE A 191 0.92 17.89 -4.18
C PHE A 191 0.74 19.38 -4.59
N ALA A 192 -0.48 19.91 -4.51
CA ALA A 192 -0.76 21.31 -4.81
C ALA A 192 -0.15 22.26 -3.78
N ALA A 193 -0.11 21.88 -2.50
CA ALA A 193 0.46 22.66 -1.41
C ALA A 193 2.00 22.57 -1.34
N ARG A 194 2.61 21.65 -2.11
CA ARG A 194 4.06 21.48 -2.09
C ARG A 194 4.77 22.73 -2.61
N THR A 195 5.73 23.21 -1.84
CA THR A 195 6.64 24.31 -2.19
C THR A 195 8.09 23.81 -2.20
N GLY A 196 9.02 24.68 -2.49
CA GLY A 196 10.44 24.40 -2.42
C GLY A 196 11.03 23.75 -3.67
N ARG A 197 12.34 23.46 -3.62
CA ARG A 197 13.12 22.94 -4.74
C ARG A 197 12.79 21.47 -5.02
N PHE A 198 12.98 21.06 -6.26
CA PHE A 198 12.94 19.66 -6.63
C PHE A 198 14.20 18.93 -6.15
N ALA A 199 14.02 17.74 -5.61
CA ALA A 199 15.12 16.89 -5.19
C ALA A 199 15.74 16.18 -6.41
N LYS A 200 16.97 15.66 -6.22
CA LYS A 200 17.56 14.73 -7.19
C LYS A 200 17.06 13.31 -6.93
N ALA A 201 17.07 12.47 -7.96
CA ALA A 201 16.90 11.03 -7.78
C ALA A 201 18.03 10.48 -6.88
N ALA A 202 17.69 9.52 -6.02
CA ALA A 202 18.60 9.04 -4.99
C ALA A 202 18.55 7.51 -4.81
N ARG A 203 18.43 6.78 -5.93
CA ARG A 203 18.45 5.31 -5.94
C ARG A 203 19.81 4.80 -5.47
N PHE A 204 19.82 3.60 -4.93
CA PHE A 204 21.04 2.89 -4.53
C PHE A 204 21.04 1.48 -5.14
N THR A 205 22.22 0.93 -5.36
CA THR A 205 22.42 -0.38 -5.97
C THR A 205 22.86 -1.45 -4.97
N GLU A 206 23.59 -1.03 -3.94
CA GLU A 206 24.10 -1.94 -2.92
C GLU A 206 22.98 -2.26 -1.88
N PRO A 207 22.69 -3.55 -1.63
CA PRO A 207 21.72 -3.93 -0.62
C PRO A 207 22.26 -3.60 0.78
N PRO A 208 21.48 -2.90 1.63
CA PRO A 208 21.87 -2.67 3.02
C PRO A 208 21.97 -4.00 3.78
N ALA A 209 23.04 -4.20 4.55
CA ALA A 209 23.30 -5.47 5.22
C ALA A 209 22.36 -5.76 6.40
N ALA A 210 21.86 -4.73 7.08
CA ALA A 210 21.00 -4.84 8.27
C ALA A 210 20.05 -3.64 8.37
N ALA A 211 19.10 -3.70 9.30
CA ALA A 211 18.12 -2.62 9.52
C ALA A 211 18.79 -1.26 9.80
N GLY A 212 19.87 -1.22 10.59
CA GLY A 212 20.65 0.00 10.83
C GLY A 212 21.30 0.55 9.55
N GLY A 213 21.82 -0.33 8.68
CA GLY A 213 22.33 0.06 7.36
C GLY A 213 21.23 0.61 6.45
N LEU A 214 20.04 0.00 6.47
CA LEU A 214 18.88 0.52 5.76
C LEU A 214 18.48 1.91 6.29
N ALA A 215 18.42 2.09 7.62
CA ALA A 215 18.14 3.38 8.22
C ALA A 215 19.16 4.45 7.78
N ALA A 216 20.46 4.13 7.78
CA ALA A 216 21.52 5.03 7.35
C ALA A 216 21.37 5.44 5.87
N VAL A 217 21.09 4.48 4.98
CA VAL A 217 20.83 4.75 3.56
C VAL A 217 19.60 5.63 3.41
N LEU A 218 18.53 5.36 4.16
CA LEU A 218 17.30 6.14 4.09
C LEU A 218 17.45 7.54 4.73
N ALA A 219 18.31 7.72 5.75
CA ALA A 219 18.55 9.02 6.38
C ALA A 219 19.08 10.08 5.41
N LEU A 220 19.77 9.65 4.34
CA LEU A 220 20.24 10.54 3.26
C LEU A 220 19.11 10.93 2.28
N ARG A 221 17.89 10.53 2.52
CA ARG A 221 16.70 10.72 1.68
C ARG A 221 15.56 11.27 2.52
N ALA A 222 14.53 11.80 1.86
CA ALA A 222 13.39 12.41 2.54
C ALA A 222 12.05 12.00 1.88
N ASN A 223 10.97 12.41 2.48
CA ASN A 223 9.69 12.51 1.80
C ASN A 223 9.42 13.98 1.48
N GLY A 224 9.53 14.35 0.20
CA GLY A 224 9.36 15.73 -0.29
C GLY A 224 7.93 16.28 -0.23
N LEU A 225 7.01 15.52 0.36
CA LEU A 225 5.62 15.93 0.60
C LEU A 225 5.35 16.22 2.09
N THR A 226 6.30 15.92 3.00
CA THR A 226 6.07 16.02 4.45
C THR A 226 5.70 17.44 4.88
N GLU A 227 6.45 18.45 4.46
CA GLU A 227 6.16 19.86 4.82
C GLU A 227 4.76 20.28 4.38
N ALA A 228 4.37 19.93 3.14
CA ALA A 228 3.04 20.23 2.63
C ALA A 228 1.94 19.47 3.41
N ALA A 229 2.18 18.21 3.78
CA ALA A 229 1.24 17.44 4.56
C ALA A 229 1.07 18.01 5.98
N VAL A 230 2.17 18.38 6.65
CA VAL A 230 2.17 19.03 7.97
C VAL A 230 1.43 20.35 7.93
N SER A 231 1.65 21.18 6.91
CA SER A 231 0.94 22.47 6.78
C SER A 231 -0.58 22.32 6.63
N LEU A 232 -1.03 21.21 6.04
CA LEU A 232 -2.45 20.90 5.84
C LEU A 232 -3.07 20.12 7.00
N ALA A 233 -2.25 19.33 7.71
CA ALA A 233 -2.65 18.45 8.80
C ALA A 233 -1.51 18.38 9.85
N PRO A 234 -1.47 19.28 10.84
CA PRO A 234 -0.40 19.32 11.86
C PRO A 234 -0.24 18.01 12.65
N ALA A 235 -1.29 17.19 12.74
CA ALA A 235 -1.24 15.86 13.35
C ALA A 235 -0.19 14.92 12.70
N VAL A 236 0.27 15.21 11.48
CA VAL A 236 1.39 14.48 10.85
C VAL A 236 2.69 14.73 11.61
N ASP A 237 2.95 15.98 12.00
CA ASP A 237 4.14 16.34 12.77
C ASP A 237 4.10 15.72 14.17
N GLU A 238 2.95 15.79 14.84
CA GLU A 238 2.72 15.14 16.15
C GLU A 238 3.01 13.62 16.05
N THR A 239 2.57 12.98 14.97
CA THR A 239 2.80 11.56 14.74
C THR A 239 4.29 11.25 14.52
N LEU A 240 5.01 12.10 13.76
CA LEU A 240 6.44 11.95 13.52
C LEU A 240 7.26 12.13 14.82
N VAL A 241 6.90 13.13 15.64
CA VAL A 241 7.53 13.38 16.94
C VAL A 241 7.32 12.21 17.89
N ALA A 242 6.07 11.69 17.99
CA ALA A 242 5.78 10.56 18.85
C ALA A 242 6.54 9.29 18.43
N LEU A 243 6.59 9.00 17.13
CA LEU A 243 7.39 7.88 16.61
C LEU A 243 8.89 8.06 16.84
N ALA A 244 9.41 9.28 16.70
CA ALA A 244 10.83 9.58 16.91
C ALA A 244 11.27 9.51 18.40
N ALA A 245 10.32 9.66 19.32
CA ALA A 245 10.57 9.50 20.75
C ALA A 245 10.73 8.04 21.21
N GLU A 246 10.38 7.06 20.34
CA GLU A 246 10.53 5.64 20.67
C GLU A 246 12.00 5.24 20.71
N PRO A 247 12.50 4.63 21.82
CA PRO A 247 13.93 4.46 22.08
C PRO A 247 14.71 3.67 21.03
N ALA A 248 14.05 2.68 20.39
CA ALA A 248 14.68 1.80 19.40
C ALA A 248 14.35 2.20 17.95
N ALA A 249 13.71 3.36 17.73
CA ALA A 249 13.39 3.84 16.40
C ALA A 249 14.66 4.25 15.64
N LEU A 250 14.97 3.54 14.56
CA LEU A 250 16.16 3.79 13.72
C LEU A 250 15.94 4.93 12.72
N LEU A 251 14.70 5.14 12.30
CA LEU A 251 14.28 6.17 11.35
C LEU A 251 12.78 6.39 11.48
N THR A 252 12.34 7.64 11.33
CA THR A 252 10.91 7.97 11.21
C THR A 252 10.62 8.73 9.93
N ARG A 253 9.46 8.46 9.30
CA ARG A 253 9.06 9.16 8.08
C ARG A 253 7.57 9.03 7.79
N MET A 254 7.02 10.00 7.08
CA MET A 254 5.68 9.91 6.50
C MET A 254 5.70 9.06 5.24
N SER A 255 4.69 8.19 5.04
CA SER A 255 4.51 7.40 3.82
C SER A 255 3.63 8.13 2.81
N GLY A 256 4.07 8.15 1.55
CA GLY A 256 3.30 8.75 0.45
C GLY A 256 2.96 10.21 0.72
N SER A 257 1.72 10.58 0.48
CA SER A 257 1.16 11.90 0.79
C SER A 257 0.62 12.04 2.22
N GLY A 258 0.81 11.02 3.05
CA GLY A 258 0.32 11.01 4.43
C GLY A 258 -1.16 10.55 4.52
N THR A 259 -1.75 10.53 5.73
CA THR A 259 -1.17 11.02 6.98
C THR A 259 -0.43 9.95 7.78
N THR A 260 -0.35 8.70 7.30
CA THR A 260 0.40 7.66 8.00
C THR A 260 1.88 7.97 8.01
N CYS A 261 2.47 7.88 9.22
CA CYS A 261 3.91 7.89 9.44
C CYS A 261 4.37 6.50 9.88
N PHE A 262 5.65 6.23 9.71
CA PHE A 262 6.25 4.98 10.16
C PHE A 262 7.56 5.23 10.89
N ALA A 263 7.90 4.32 11.80
CA ALA A 263 9.23 4.16 12.36
C ALA A 263 9.79 2.80 11.97
N LEU A 264 11.12 2.74 11.69
CA LEU A 264 11.86 1.53 11.37
C LEU A 264 12.53 1.00 12.63
N PHE A 265 12.47 -0.33 12.83
CA PHE A 265 13.08 -1.05 13.94
C PHE A 265 13.87 -2.24 13.43
N ALA A 266 14.90 -2.66 14.19
CA ALA A 266 15.65 -3.86 13.90
C ALA A 266 14.89 -5.13 14.30
N GLU A 267 14.22 -5.10 15.45
CA GLU A 267 13.64 -6.29 16.08
C GLU A 267 12.12 -6.17 16.27
N ALA A 268 11.45 -7.32 16.18
CA ALA A 268 10.02 -7.44 16.37
C ALA A 268 9.56 -6.92 17.74
N ALA A 269 10.23 -7.37 18.78
CA ALA A 269 9.87 -7.04 20.17
C ALA A 269 9.95 -5.53 20.44
N GLU A 270 10.92 -4.84 19.85
CA GLU A 270 11.07 -3.37 19.96
C GLU A 270 9.91 -2.66 19.27
N ALA A 271 9.56 -3.09 18.06
CA ALA A 271 8.42 -2.52 17.29
C ALA A 271 7.09 -2.77 18.00
N GLU A 272 6.87 -3.98 18.53
CA GLU A 272 5.65 -4.32 19.27
C GLU A 272 5.53 -3.51 20.56
N ALA A 273 6.62 -3.36 21.32
CA ALA A 273 6.63 -2.54 22.52
C ALA A 273 6.39 -1.05 22.22
N ALA A 274 6.97 -0.51 21.16
CA ALA A 274 6.74 0.86 20.70
C ALA A 274 5.27 1.05 20.30
N ALA A 275 4.71 0.12 19.52
CA ALA A 275 3.31 0.19 19.12
C ALA A 275 2.36 0.17 20.34
N ALA A 276 2.64 -0.67 21.35
CA ALA A 276 1.85 -0.72 22.57
C ALA A 276 1.87 0.61 23.35
N ARG A 277 3.04 1.25 23.47
CA ARG A 277 3.16 2.57 24.12
C ARG A 277 2.38 3.64 23.35
N LEU A 278 2.52 3.67 22.04
CA LEU A 278 1.82 4.63 21.17
C LEU A 278 0.29 4.44 21.21
N ILE A 279 -0.22 3.20 21.25
CA ILE A 279 -1.64 2.91 21.42
C ILE A 279 -2.16 3.45 22.77
N THR A 280 -1.37 3.30 23.82
CA THR A 280 -1.73 3.79 25.17
C THR A 280 -1.73 5.32 25.23
N ALA A 281 -0.72 5.96 24.62
CA ALA A 281 -0.56 7.42 24.62
C ALA A 281 -1.56 8.12 23.67
N HIS A 282 -1.94 7.45 22.58
CA HIS A 282 -2.78 8.00 21.52
C HIS A 282 -3.88 7.00 21.13
N PRO A 283 -4.91 6.80 21.99
CA PRO A 283 -5.94 5.77 21.78
C PRO A 283 -6.80 5.96 20.53
N ASP A 284 -6.87 7.18 20.01
CA ASP A 284 -7.60 7.51 18.78
C ASP A 284 -6.79 7.24 17.50
N TRP A 285 -5.50 6.93 17.61
CA TRP A 285 -4.68 6.63 16.47
C TRP A 285 -4.83 5.16 16.04
N TRP A 286 -4.71 4.93 14.75
CA TRP A 286 -4.49 3.58 14.25
C TRP A 286 -2.98 3.30 14.28
N VAL A 287 -2.55 2.39 15.15
CA VAL A 287 -1.14 2.02 15.31
C VAL A 287 -0.97 0.52 15.15
N ARG A 288 0.00 0.09 14.34
CA ARG A 288 0.32 -1.33 14.14
C ARG A 288 1.83 -1.54 13.97
N ALA A 289 2.36 -2.57 14.63
CA ALA A 289 3.66 -3.13 14.32
C ALA A 289 3.50 -4.19 13.23
N ALA A 290 4.44 -4.24 12.27
CA ALA A 290 4.43 -5.22 11.20
C ALA A 290 5.85 -5.44 10.65
N PRO A 291 6.20 -6.63 10.15
CA PRO A 291 7.46 -6.84 9.45
C PRO A 291 7.49 -6.03 8.15
N LEU A 292 8.65 -5.49 7.81
CA LEU A 292 8.93 -5.03 6.46
C LEU A 292 9.08 -6.26 5.57
N LEU A 293 8.18 -6.39 4.59
CA LEU A 293 8.23 -7.52 3.67
C LEU A 293 9.45 -7.38 2.75
N GLY A 294 10.33 -8.37 2.78
CA GLY A 294 11.42 -8.50 1.82
C GLY A 294 10.89 -8.77 0.41
N GLN A 295 11.81 -9.06 -0.53
CA GLN A 295 11.42 -9.53 -1.85
C GLN A 295 10.78 -10.92 -1.71
N ARG A 296 9.46 -10.97 -1.61
CA ARG A 296 8.72 -12.21 -1.82
C ARG A 296 8.31 -12.24 -3.28
N PRO A 297 8.47 -13.37 -3.99
CA PRO A 297 7.91 -13.50 -5.32
C PRO A 297 6.41 -13.19 -5.27
N PRO A 298 5.88 -12.40 -6.20
CA PRO A 298 4.45 -12.11 -6.23
C PRO A 298 3.68 -13.42 -6.47
N GLY A 299 2.72 -13.72 -5.61
CA GLY A 299 1.70 -14.71 -5.92
C GLY A 299 1.83 -16.06 -5.25
N THR A 300 2.03 -16.17 -3.95
CA THR A 300 1.52 -17.32 -3.21
C THR A 300 0.04 -17.02 -2.89
N VAL A 301 -0.84 -17.63 -3.66
CA VAL A 301 -2.25 -17.83 -3.30
C VAL A 301 -2.23 -18.85 -2.15
N ASP A 302 -2.68 -18.48 -0.97
CA ASP A 302 -2.90 -19.41 0.15
C ASP A 302 -4.21 -20.16 -0.05
#